data_5aadf16042b5d83fce138da5c81d4570
#
_entry.id   5aadf16042b5d83fce138da5c81d4570
#
_cell.length_a   1.000
_cell.length_b   1.000
_cell.length_c   1.000
_cell.angle_alpha   90.00
_cell.angle_beta   90.00
_cell.angle_gamma   90.00
#
_symmetry.space_group_name_H-M   'P 1'
#
loop_
_entity.id
_entity.type
_entity.pdbx_description
1 polymer ?
#
loop_
_entity_poly.entity_id
_entity_poly.type
_entity_poly.pdbx_seq_one_letter_code
_entity_poly.pdbx_strand_id
1 'polypeptide(L)'
;MSLLKNTLYFSLFFALANTVTSQEKKLSTTKLFAELPDICPTPDAFDVAPDGSLTLSCPNFADKTMPGVLMRISKEGDVTKLIEVPVLASSGRSNPMGIAYDDKGVLYVCDNQTNKGRILRMTFNEDKLISTEVVAHGFNSINGIRFSNGFVYVTQTMLPKLKEDKVVGGVYRFSITSRNIKINNDTSDDNLIYTSKTQNNERQVGLDGLVFNKKGELFVGNLGDAIIYKLILNAKGKVESEMVYAKLPKNSAPDGINIDDNGNLYVAGFAQNQIFKIDTNKNVELLAEYPDNDGSEGGLDQPADLIVFNGKLIISNFDLMVAKGMINSKHNKPYTVSYLDLNE
;
A
#
# COMPACT_ATOMS: atom_id res chain seq x y z
N MET A 1 -57.48 71.48 9.16
CA MET A 1 -57.26 70.44 8.20
C MET A 1 -55.81 70.43 7.75
N SER A 2 -55.02 69.51 8.33
CA SER A 2 -53.58 69.41 8.09
C SER A 2 -53.32 68.09 7.38
N LEU A 3 -52.73 68.17 6.17
CA LEU A 3 -52.32 67.05 5.38
C LEU A 3 -50.93 66.55 5.84
N LEU A 4 -50.88 65.38 6.43
CA LEU A 4 -49.63 64.65 6.65
C LEU A 4 -49.13 64.05 5.31
N LYS A 5 -47.91 64.43 4.90
CA LYS A 5 -47.16 63.77 3.84
C LYS A 5 -46.37 62.61 4.42
N ASN A 6 -46.71 61.36 4.06
CA ASN A 6 -45.90 60.20 4.36
C ASN A 6 -44.81 60.05 3.27
N THR A 7 -43.57 60.19 3.71
CA THR A 7 -42.37 59.88 2.88
C THR A 7 -41.95 58.45 3.15
N LEU A 8 -42.09 57.60 2.13
CA LEU A 8 -41.62 56.21 2.15
C LEU A 8 -40.14 56.17 1.79
N TYR A 9 -39.29 55.75 2.72
CA TYR A 9 -37.86 55.43 2.46
C TYR A 9 -37.78 53.99 1.95
N PHE A 10 -37.36 53.81 0.71
CA PHE A 10 -36.98 52.51 0.12
C PHE A 10 -35.48 52.29 0.45
N SER A 11 -35.18 51.40 1.35
CA SER A 11 -33.81 50.95 1.59
C SER A 11 -33.48 49.82 0.63
N LEU A 12 -32.63 50.11 -0.35
CA LEU A 12 -32.08 49.11 -1.26
C LEU A 12 -30.97 48.32 -0.58
N PHE A 13 -31.26 47.08 -0.17
CA PHE A 13 -30.23 46.13 0.30
C PHE A 13 -29.55 45.52 -0.95
N PHE A 14 -28.31 45.94 -1.21
CA PHE A 14 -27.43 45.24 -2.14
C PHE A 14 -26.88 43.98 -1.43
N ALA A 15 -27.41 42.80 -1.75
CA ALA A 15 -26.79 41.52 -1.37
C ALA A 15 -25.59 41.28 -2.29
N LEU A 16 -24.38 41.49 -1.73
CA LEU A 16 -23.15 41.00 -2.38
C LEU A 16 -23.15 39.46 -2.35
N ALA A 17 -23.51 38.84 -3.45
CA ALA A 17 -23.29 37.43 -3.65
C ALA A 17 -21.78 37.20 -3.85
N ASN A 18 -21.09 36.78 -2.79
CA ASN A 18 -19.74 36.22 -2.91
C ASN A 18 -19.85 34.89 -3.66
N THR A 19 -19.60 34.91 -4.96
CA THR A 19 -19.36 33.66 -5.72
C THR A 19 -18.03 33.11 -5.26
N VAL A 20 -18.06 32.13 -4.36
CA VAL A 20 -16.93 31.27 -4.08
C VAL A 20 -16.75 30.39 -5.33
N THR A 21 -15.88 30.82 -6.23
CA THR A 21 -15.37 29.95 -7.29
C THR A 21 -14.47 28.91 -6.61
N SER A 22 -14.97 27.70 -6.40
CA SER A 22 -14.09 26.57 -6.11
C SER A 22 -13.21 26.40 -7.36
N GLN A 23 -11.93 26.76 -7.28
CA GLN A 23 -10.97 26.32 -8.28
C GLN A 23 -10.95 24.79 -8.19
N GLU A 24 -11.36 24.12 -9.26
CA GLU A 24 -11.09 22.69 -9.41
C GLU A 24 -9.57 22.52 -9.32
N LYS A 25 -9.11 21.83 -8.27
CA LYS A 25 -7.69 21.57 -8.09
C LYS A 25 -7.24 20.67 -9.23
N LYS A 26 -6.28 21.15 -10.04
CA LYS A 26 -5.72 20.38 -11.12
C LYS A 26 -4.99 19.17 -10.56
N LEU A 27 -5.34 17.97 -11.04
CA LEU A 27 -4.62 16.74 -10.70
C LEU A 27 -3.18 16.83 -11.19
N SER A 28 -2.28 16.25 -10.40
CA SER A 28 -0.87 16.13 -10.73
C SER A 28 -0.68 15.08 -11.83
N THR A 29 0.31 15.29 -12.70
CA THR A 29 0.69 14.34 -13.74
C THR A 29 1.85 13.50 -13.24
N THR A 30 1.72 12.17 -13.31
CA THR A 30 2.84 11.25 -13.05
C THR A 30 3.79 11.21 -14.25
N LYS A 31 5.03 10.82 -14.00
CA LYS A 31 6.09 10.67 -14.99
C LYS A 31 6.69 9.27 -14.88
N LEU A 32 7.26 8.75 -15.94
CA LEU A 32 7.98 7.47 -15.92
C LEU A 32 9.24 7.61 -15.07
N PHE A 33 9.39 6.73 -14.08
CA PHE A 33 10.59 6.63 -13.26
C PHE A 33 11.56 5.57 -13.80
N ALA A 34 11.01 4.39 -14.11
CA ALA A 34 11.77 3.27 -14.65
C ALA A 34 10.88 2.36 -15.49
N GLU A 35 11.46 1.80 -16.55
CA GLU A 35 10.93 0.65 -17.26
C GLU A 35 11.55 -0.64 -16.70
N LEU A 36 10.73 -1.64 -16.42
CA LEU A 36 11.15 -2.88 -15.79
C LEU A 36 11.41 -3.97 -16.85
N PRO A 37 12.41 -4.84 -16.63
CA PRO A 37 12.68 -5.94 -17.55
C PRO A 37 11.58 -7.01 -17.49
N ASP A 38 11.47 -7.81 -18.51
CA ASP A 38 10.48 -8.89 -18.66
C ASP A 38 10.42 -9.86 -17.48
N ILE A 39 11.49 -9.94 -16.70
CA ILE A 39 11.55 -10.78 -15.48
C ILE A 39 10.74 -10.20 -14.30
N CYS A 40 10.24 -8.95 -14.42
CA CYS A 40 9.42 -8.28 -13.40
C CYS A 40 8.08 -7.79 -13.99
N PRO A 41 7.18 -8.69 -14.41
CA PRO A 41 5.94 -8.30 -15.08
C PRO A 41 4.83 -7.80 -14.15
N THR A 42 4.93 -8.03 -12.85
CA THR A 42 3.97 -7.57 -11.84
C THR A 42 4.72 -6.99 -10.64
N PRO A 43 5.24 -5.74 -10.74
CA PRO A 43 5.92 -5.10 -9.62
C PRO A 43 4.94 -4.81 -8.48
N ASP A 44 5.38 -5.02 -7.23
CA ASP A 44 4.51 -4.86 -6.06
C ASP A 44 5.08 -3.82 -5.09
N ALA A 45 5.86 -4.21 -4.09
CA ALA A 45 6.23 -3.37 -2.97
C ALA A 45 7.66 -2.86 -2.99
N PHE A 46 7.85 -1.68 -2.38
CA PHE A 46 9.15 -1.05 -2.21
C PHE A 46 9.62 -1.01 -0.76
N ASP A 47 10.96 -1.01 -0.59
CA ASP A 47 11.61 -0.43 0.58
C ASP A 47 12.99 0.13 0.22
N VAL A 48 13.48 1.06 1.07
CA VAL A 48 14.80 1.67 0.89
C VAL A 48 15.88 0.74 1.42
N ALA A 49 16.79 0.35 0.55
CA ALA A 49 17.90 -0.51 0.90
C ALA A 49 18.97 0.24 1.72
N PRO A 50 19.85 -0.48 2.45
CA PRO A 50 20.90 0.13 3.28
C PRO A 50 21.89 1.04 2.50
N ASP A 51 22.07 0.82 1.21
CA ASP A 51 22.90 1.62 0.31
C ASP A 51 22.18 2.89 -0.20
N GLY A 52 20.91 3.07 0.17
CA GLY A 52 20.07 4.19 -0.24
C GLY A 52 19.45 4.06 -1.63
N SER A 53 19.54 2.90 -2.28
CA SER A 53 18.73 2.54 -3.46
C SER A 53 17.36 2.02 -3.05
N LEU A 54 16.46 1.76 -4.02
CA LEU A 54 15.20 1.06 -3.77
C LEU A 54 15.35 -0.44 -4.02
N THR A 55 14.74 -1.26 -3.20
CA THR A 55 14.42 -2.65 -3.52
C THR A 55 12.94 -2.71 -3.91
N LEU A 56 12.64 -3.40 -5.01
CA LEU A 56 11.29 -3.65 -5.52
C LEU A 56 11.03 -5.15 -5.56
N SER A 57 9.90 -5.61 -5.03
CA SER A 57 9.46 -6.99 -5.16
C SER A 57 8.63 -7.22 -6.41
N CYS A 58 8.80 -8.38 -7.04
CA CYS A 58 8.06 -8.80 -8.22
C CYS A 58 7.55 -10.23 -8.00
N PRO A 59 6.29 -10.44 -7.58
CA PRO A 59 5.72 -11.77 -7.34
C PRO A 59 5.51 -12.60 -8.61
N ASN A 60 5.51 -11.96 -9.77
CA ASN A 60 5.36 -12.58 -11.10
C ASN A 60 4.12 -13.46 -11.23
N PHE A 61 2.96 -12.92 -10.84
CA PHE A 61 1.69 -13.64 -10.95
C PHE A 61 1.19 -13.78 -12.40
N ALA A 62 1.63 -12.89 -13.31
CA ALA A 62 1.24 -12.91 -14.72
C ALA A 62 1.78 -14.13 -15.46
N ASP A 63 2.99 -14.58 -15.13
CA ASP A 63 3.63 -15.74 -15.73
C ASP A 63 4.08 -16.74 -14.65
N LYS A 64 3.41 -17.88 -14.59
CA LYS A 64 3.72 -18.94 -13.62
C LYS A 64 5.04 -19.65 -13.86
N THR A 65 5.69 -19.44 -15.00
CA THR A 65 7.02 -20.00 -15.32
C THR A 65 8.14 -19.07 -14.85
N MET A 66 7.84 -17.79 -14.60
CA MET A 66 8.79 -16.82 -14.11
C MET A 66 9.03 -16.98 -12.59
N PRO A 67 10.27 -16.85 -12.12
CA PRO A 67 10.56 -16.80 -10.69
C PRO A 67 10.04 -15.52 -10.06
N GLY A 68 9.73 -15.55 -8.76
CA GLY A 68 9.59 -14.34 -7.97
C GLY A 68 10.95 -13.69 -7.78
N VAL A 69 11.09 -12.40 -8.06
CA VAL A 69 12.37 -11.69 -8.00
C VAL A 69 12.32 -10.45 -7.13
N LEU A 70 13.49 -10.03 -6.67
CA LEU A 70 13.73 -8.70 -6.13
C LEU A 70 14.59 -7.93 -7.14
N MET A 71 14.21 -6.69 -7.40
CA MET A 71 14.93 -5.75 -8.24
C MET A 71 15.60 -4.67 -7.37
N ARG A 72 16.70 -4.13 -7.83
CA ARG A 72 17.35 -2.93 -7.31
C ARG A 72 17.08 -1.79 -8.28
N ILE A 73 16.67 -0.63 -7.75
CA ILE A 73 16.46 0.58 -8.57
C ILE A 73 17.30 1.71 -8.00
N SER A 74 18.14 2.31 -8.82
CA SER A 74 18.97 3.45 -8.43
C SER A 74 18.11 4.70 -8.19
N LYS A 75 18.73 5.77 -7.64
CA LYS A 75 18.07 7.07 -7.46
C LYS A 75 17.68 7.72 -8.79
N GLU A 76 18.35 7.33 -9.86
CA GLU A 76 18.17 7.82 -11.23
C GLU A 76 17.15 6.97 -12.01
N GLY A 77 16.75 5.78 -11.50
CA GLY A 77 15.78 4.88 -12.12
C GLY A 77 16.44 3.70 -12.87
N ASP A 78 17.76 3.49 -12.74
CA ASP A 78 18.42 2.32 -13.33
C ASP A 78 18.01 1.05 -12.60
N VAL A 79 17.58 0.02 -13.35
CA VAL A 79 17.03 -1.22 -12.82
C VAL A 79 17.97 -2.38 -13.02
N THR A 80 18.26 -3.12 -11.97
CA THR A 80 19.03 -4.37 -12.01
C THR A 80 18.36 -5.46 -11.21
N LYS A 81 18.55 -6.73 -11.60
CA LYS A 81 18.06 -7.86 -10.78
C LYS A 81 18.95 -8.01 -9.55
N LEU A 82 18.35 -7.91 -8.34
CA LEU A 82 19.05 -8.23 -7.11
C LEU A 82 19.16 -9.75 -6.92
N ILE A 83 17.99 -10.45 -6.94
CA ILE A 83 17.98 -11.91 -6.73
C ILE A 83 16.65 -12.53 -7.17
N GLU A 84 16.67 -13.83 -7.49
CA GLU A 84 15.50 -14.69 -7.47
C GLU A 84 15.23 -15.13 -6.03
N VAL A 85 14.00 -14.89 -5.55
CA VAL A 85 13.62 -15.25 -4.17
C VAL A 85 13.60 -16.77 -4.02
N PRO A 86 14.26 -17.35 -2.99
CA PRO A 86 14.30 -18.79 -2.79
C PRO A 86 12.91 -19.42 -2.80
N VAL A 87 12.70 -20.38 -3.70
CA VAL A 87 11.41 -21.05 -3.89
C VAL A 87 10.99 -21.88 -2.68
N LEU A 88 9.68 -22.02 -2.47
CA LEU A 88 9.14 -22.99 -1.53
C LEU A 88 9.16 -24.38 -2.20
N ALA A 89 9.89 -25.34 -1.61
CA ALA A 89 10.09 -26.66 -2.21
C ALA A 89 8.79 -27.39 -2.58
N SER A 90 7.71 -27.20 -1.79
CA SER A 90 6.42 -27.85 -2.04
C SER A 90 5.60 -27.25 -3.19
N SER A 91 5.94 -26.03 -3.67
CA SER A 91 5.27 -25.38 -4.81
C SER A 91 6.21 -25.14 -5.98
N GLY A 92 7.54 -25.22 -5.77
CA GLY A 92 8.54 -24.84 -6.75
C GLY A 92 8.56 -23.34 -7.08
N ARG A 93 7.91 -22.49 -6.27
CA ARG A 93 7.71 -21.07 -6.54
C ARG A 93 8.00 -20.18 -5.32
N SER A 94 8.17 -18.90 -5.59
CA SER A 94 8.11 -17.80 -4.64
C SER A 94 7.28 -16.66 -5.24
N ASN A 95 6.54 -15.96 -4.40
CA ASN A 95 5.73 -14.81 -4.81
C ASN A 95 5.97 -13.67 -3.81
N PRO A 96 7.11 -12.95 -3.89
CA PRO A 96 7.43 -11.86 -2.99
C PRO A 96 6.46 -10.68 -3.20
N MET A 97 5.68 -10.38 -2.17
CA MET A 97 4.80 -9.22 -2.05
C MET A 97 5.50 -8.15 -1.21
N GLY A 98 4.89 -7.70 -0.12
CA GLY A 98 5.48 -6.72 0.78
C GLY A 98 6.90 -7.06 1.23
N ILE A 99 7.73 -6.03 1.32
CA ILE A 99 9.12 -6.13 1.78
C ILE A 99 9.42 -5.05 2.81
N ALA A 100 10.36 -5.34 3.74
CA ALA A 100 10.82 -4.38 4.72
C ALA A 100 12.24 -4.67 5.16
N TYR A 101 13.09 -3.65 5.24
CA TYR A 101 14.39 -3.72 5.90
C TYR A 101 14.27 -3.41 7.39
N ASP A 102 15.06 -4.09 8.23
CA ASP A 102 15.25 -3.67 9.61
C ASP A 102 16.42 -2.65 9.72
N ASP A 103 16.63 -2.14 10.95
CA ASP A 103 17.67 -1.16 11.26
C ASP A 103 19.10 -1.69 11.09
N LYS A 104 19.27 -2.99 10.84
CA LYS A 104 20.55 -3.65 10.56
C LYS A 104 20.73 -4.01 9.09
N GLY A 105 19.79 -3.62 8.23
CA GLY A 105 19.80 -3.93 6.81
C GLY A 105 19.41 -5.36 6.45
N VAL A 106 18.76 -6.09 7.37
CA VAL A 106 18.20 -7.40 7.07
C VAL A 106 16.84 -7.22 6.38
N LEU A 107 16.63 -7.89 5.26
CA LEU A 107 15.41 -7.83 4.48
C LEU A 107 14.41 -8.89 4.91
N TYR A 108 13.16 -8.47 5.12
CA TYR A 108 12.02 -9.36 5.35
C TYR A 108 11.11 -9.32 4.14
N VAL A 109 10.66 -10.49 3.68
CA VAL A 109 9.86 -10.66 2.46
C VAL A 109 8.62 -11.48 2.77
N CYS A 110 7.45 -10.97 2.45
CA CYS A 110 6.21 -11.73 2.43
C CYS A 110 6.16 -12.58 1.16
N ASP A 111 6.40 -13.89 1.27
CA ASP A 111 6.24 -14.83 0.16
C ASP A 111 4.80 -15.36 0.16
N ASN A 112 3.96 -14.82 -0.75
CA ASN A 112 2.52 -15.12 -0.80
C ASN A 112 2.26 -16.42 -1.56
N GLN A 113 2.17 -17.51 -0.80
CA GLN A 113 1.80 -18.84 -1.29
C GLN A 113 0.45 -19.22 -0.68
N THR A 114 -0.59 -19.44 -1.46
CA THR A 114 -1.93 -19.79 -0.94
C THR A 114 -1.87 -20.93 0.09
N ASN A 115 -2.28 -20.64 1.35
CA ASN A 115 -2.21 -21.55 2.51
C ASN A 115 -0.80 -22.02 2.90
N LYS A 116 0.26 -21.52 2.28
CA LYS A 116 1.66 -21.85 2.53
C LYS A 116 2.55 -20.60 2.59
N GLY A 117 1.94 -19.42 2.65
CA GLY A 117 2.64 -18.15 2.73
C GLY A 117 3.60 -18.13 3.92
N ARG A 118 4.70 -17.40 3.79
CA ARG A 118 5.76 -17.32 4.77
C ARG A 118 6.41 -15.94 4.79
N ILE A 119 7.02 -15.61 5.92
CA ILE A 119 7.90 -14.45 6.04
C ILE A 119 9.33 -14.98 5.93
N LEU A 120 10.05 -14.55 4.91
CA LEU A 120 11.47 -14.82 4.75
C LEU A 120 12.27 -13.69 5.40
N ARG A 121 13.35 -14.06 6.10
CA ARG A 121 14.39 -13.19 6.60
C ARG A 121 15.64 -13.44 5.78
N MET A 122 16.12 -12.43 5.05
CA MET A 122 17.22 -12.55 4.10
C MET A 122 18.35 -11.61 4.51
N THR A 123 19.57 -12.14 4.63
CA THR A 123 20.77 -11.34 4.90
C THR A 123 21.64 -11.27 3.68
N PHE A 124 22.16 -10.09 3.42
CA PHE A 124 23.02 -9.83 2.28
C PHE A 124 24.39 -9.32 2.75
N ASN A 125 25.43 -9.56 1.94
CA ASN A 125 26.68 -8.85 1.96
C ASN A 125 26.80 -8.17 0.60
N GLU A 126 26.65 -6.84 0.58
CA GLU A 126 26.35 -6.09 -0.65
C GLU A 126 25.12 -6.72 -1.33
N ASP A 127 25.18 -7.04 -2.62
CA ASP A 127 24.08 -7.68 -3.35
C ASP A 127 24.10 -9.22 -3.31
N LYS A 128 25.02 -9.82 -2.56
CA LYS A 128 25.11 -11.28 -2.45
C LYS A 128 24.27 -11.80 -1.28
N LEU A 129 23.29 -12.65 -1.56
CA LEU A 129 22.53 -13.35 -0.53
C LEU A 129 23.45 -14.29 0.28
N ILE A 130 23.49 -14.12 1.59
CA ILE A 130 24.27 -14.91 2.54
C ILE A 130 23.40 -15.98 3.19
N SER A 131 22.20 -15.61 3.64
CA SER A 131 21.28 -16.55 4.28
C SER A 131 19.83 -16.22 4.05
N THR A 132 18.99 -17.25 4.09
CA THR A 132 17.52 -17.14 4.11
C THR A 132 16.98 -18.01 5.24
N GLU A 133 16.16 -17.41 6.11
CA GLU A 133 15.49 -18.09 7.21
C GLU A 133 13.99 -17.82 7.14
N VAL A 134 13.17 -18.73 7.67
CA VAL A 134 11.73 -18.54 7.81
C VAL A 134 11.43 -17.98 9.20
N VAL A 135 10.82 -16.80 9.27
CA VAL A 135 10.34 -16.20 10.53
C VAL A 135 9.04 -16.86 10.97
N ALA A 136 8.05 -16.88 10.07
CA ALA A 136 6.75 -17.49 10.28
C ALA A 136 6.20 -18.06 8.97
N HIS A 137 5.28 -19.02 9.07
CA HIS A 137 4.70 -19.70 7.90
C HIS A 137 3.27 -20.17 8.15
N GLY A 138 2.59 -20.55 7.06
CA GLY A 138 1.21 -21.04 7.08
C GLY A 138 0.18 -19.96 6.79
N PHE A 139 0.59 -18.81 6.29
CA PHE A 139 -0.31 -17.74 5.85
C PHE A 139 -1.13 -18.17 4.63
N ASN A 140 -2.38 -17.69 4.57
CA ASN A 140 -3.25 -17.90 3.40
C ASN A 140 -2.98 -16.88 2.30
N SER A 141 -2.92 -15.60 2.66
CA SER A 141 -2.79 -14.46 1.75
C SER A 141 -2.04 -13.32 2.43
N ILE A 142 -0.76 -13.59 2.73
CA ILE A 142 0.15 -12.60 3.33
C ILE A 142 0.44 -11.51 2.30
N ASN A 143 0.45 -10.23 2.73
CA ASN A 143 0.66 -9.10 1.81
C ASN A 143 1.65 -8.06 2.33
N GLY A 144 1.19 -6.97 2.93
CA GLY A 144 2.05 -5.88 3.39
C GLY A 144 2.93 -6.25 4.58
N ILE A 145 4.10 -5.63 4.69
CA ILE A 145 5.01 -5.77 5.84
C ILE A 145 5.70 -4.44 6.13
N ARG A 146 5.90 -4.14 7.41
CA ARG A 146 6.74 -3.02 7.87
C ARG A 146 7.50 -3.43 9.13
N PHE A 147 8.72 -2.91 9.26
CA PHE A 147 9.53 -3.05 10.45
C PHE A 147 9.30 -1.89 11.42
N SER A 148 9.20 -2.19 12.71
CA SER A 148 9.19 -1.19 13.78
C SER A 148 9.67 -1.76 15.09
N ASN A 149 10.64 -1.09 15.74
CA ASN A 149 11.08 -1.38 17.11
C ASN A 149 11.41 -2.86 17.40
N GLY A 150 12.16 -3.52 16.50
CA GLY A 150 12.57 -4.91 16.65
C GLY A 150 11.50 -5.94 16.29
N PHE A 151 10.43 -5.54 15.62
CA PHE A 151 9.36 -6.40 15.17
C PHE A 151 9.00 -6.12 13.71
N VAL A 152 8.55 -7.15 13.01
CA VAL A 152 7.86 -7.02 11.72
C VAL A 152 6.36 -7.17 11.94
N TYR A 153 5.61 -6.27 11.29
CA TYR A 153 4.15 -6.25 11.29
C TYR A 153 3.68 -6.59 9.88
N VAL A 154 2.73 -7.51 9.79
CA VAL A 154 2.35 -8.11 8.51
C VAL A 154 0.84 -8.16 8.39
N THR A 155 0.32 -7.79 7.24
CA THR A 155 -1.09 -7.99 6.91
C THR A 155 -1.33 -9.35 6.29
N GLN A 156 -2.48 -9.92 6.57
CA GLN A 156 -3.06 -11.03 5.87
C GLN A 156 -4.48 -10.64 5.43
N THR A 157 -4.72 -10.64 4.14
CA THR A 157 -5.99 -10.13 3.59
C THR A 157 -7.19 -11.00 3.95
N MET A 158 -6.96 -12.28 4.28
CA MET A 158 -8.02 -13.21 4.67
C MET A 158 -7.55 -14.21 5.72
N LEU A 159 -8.30 -14.34 6.81
CA LEU A 159 -8.15 -15.36 7.84
C LEU A 159 -9.07 -16.55 7.51
N PRO A 160 -8.56 -17.64 6.91
CA PRO A 160 -9.40 -18.68 6.30
C PRO A 160 -10.16 -19.55 7.30
N LYS A 161 -9.74 -19.55 8.58
CA LYS A 161 -10.41 -20.33 9.63
C LYS A 161 -11.56 -19.59 10.31
N LEU A 162 -11.66 -18.28 10.12
CA LEU A 162 -12.81 -17.52 10.59
C LEU A 162 -13.95 -17.72 9.59
N LYS A 163 -14.89 -18.61 9.94
CA LYS A 163 -16.10 -18.90 9.15
C LYS A 163 -17.15 -17.80 9.38
N GLU A 164 -16.86 -16.62 8.86
CA GLU A 164 -17.75 -15.48 8.91
C GLU A 164 -18.49 -15.34 7.57
N ASP A 165 -19.58 -14.59 7.58
CA ASP A 165 -20.35 -14.24 6.37
C ASP A 165 -19.55 -13.29 5.42
N LYS A 166 -18.47 -12.71 5.94
CA LYS A 166 -17.61 -11.74 5.26
C LYS A 166 -16.15 -12.01 5.54
N VAL A 167 -15.27 -11.54 4.64
CA VAL A 167 -13.83 -11.65 4.82
C VAL A 167 -13.38 -10.89 6.06
N VAL A 168 -12.55 -11.54 6.85
CA VAL A 168 -11.83 -10.96 7.99
C VAL A 168 -10.35 -10.97 7.65
N GLY A 169 -9.74 -9.78 7.58
CA GLY A 169 -8.30 -9.61 7.49
C GLY A 169 -7.64 -9.50 8.86
N GLY A 170 -6.33 -9.72 8.93
CA GLY A 170 -5.57 -9.65 10.18
C GLY A 170 -4.24 -8.91 10.06
N VAL A 171 -3.78 -8.33 11.16
CA VAL A 171 -2.42 -7.84 11.33
C VAL A 171 -1.70 -8.75 12.33
N TYR A 172 -0.57 -9.28 11.92
CA TYR A 172 0.32 -10.09 12.75
C TYR A 172 1.57 -9.29 13.14
N ARG A 173 2.19 -9.69 14.26
CA ARG A 173 3.42 -9.10 14.77
C ARG A 173 4.40 -10.20 15.18
N PHE A 174 5.62 -10.17 14.63
CA PHE A 174 6.68 -11.13 14.97
C PHE A 174 7.96 -10.41 15.39
N SER A 175 8.63 -10.91 16.42
CA SER A 175 9.99 -10.45 16.73
C SER A 175 10.93 -10.79 15.56
N ILE A 176 11.91 -9.92 15.28
CA ILE A 176 12.97 -10.21 14.31
C ILE A 176 13.84 -11.42 14.69
N THR A 177 13.76 -11.86 15.96
CA THR A 177 14.42 -13.08 16.45
C THR A 177 13.56 -14.33 16.31
N SER A 178 12.27 -14.21 15.96
CA SER A 178 11.38 -15.36 15.75
C SER A 178 11.86 -16.22 14.59
N ARG A 179 11.72 -17.55 14.73
CA ARG A 179 12.07 -18.51 13.69
C ARG A 179 11.04 -19.62 13.62
N ASN A 180 10.63 -19.91 12.39
CA ASN A 180 9.79 -21.04 12.02
C ASN A 180 8.46 -21.12 12.81
N ILE A 181 7.86 -19.97 13.11
CA ILE A 181 6.57 -19.89 13.81
C ILE A 181 5.46 -20.34 12.83
N LYS A 182 4.71 -21.37 13.22
CA LYS A 182 3.51 -21.77 12.49
C LYS A 182 2.32 -20.98 13.01
N ILE A 183 1.63 -20.23 12.13
CA ILE A 183 0.46 -19.47 12.52
C ILE A 183 -0.82 -20.32 12.57
N ASN A 184 -1.80 -19.91 13.39
CA ASN A 184 -3.07 -20.61 13.54
C ASN A 184 -4.12 -20.19 12.51
N ASN A 185 -4.01 -18.99 11.91
CA ASN A 185 -5.01 -18.38 11.01
C ASN A 185 -6.39 -18.15 11.65
N ASP A 186 -6.44 -17.95 12.95
CA ASP A 186 -7.64 -17.61 13.72
C ASP A 186 -7.28 -16.73 14.94
N THR A 187 -8.28 -16.34 15.70
CA THR A 187 -8.12 -15.44 16.86
C THR A 187 -7.38 -16.04 18.04
N SER A 188 -7.05 -17.34 18.02
CA SER A 188 -6.23 -17.99 19.04
C SER A 188 -4.72 -17.78 18.85
N ASP A 189 -4.31 -17.15 17.74
CA ASP A 189 -2.89 -16.90 17.45
C ASP A 189 -2.35 -15.74 18.29
N ASP A 190 -1.35 -16.01 19.11
CA ASP A 190 -0.74 -14.99 19.97
C ASP A 190 -0.06 -13.87 19.19
N ASN A 191 0.36 -14.12 17.94
CA ASN A 191 0.98 -13.14 17.06
C ASN A 191 -0.04 -12.27 16.33
N LEU A 192 -1.33 -12.67 16.28
CA LEU A 192 -2.41 -11.85 15.72
C LEU A 192 -2.74 -10.72 16.69
N ILE A 193 -2.58 -9.48 16.26
CA ILE A 193 -2.77 -8.30 17.12
C ILE A 193 -4.02 -7.50 16.76
N TYR A 194 -4.55 -7.65 15.55
CA TYR A 194 -5.73 -6.93 15.08
C TYR A 194 -6.47 -7.71 14.00
N THR A 195 -7.78 -7.56 13.95
CA THR A 195 -8.64 -8.08 12.87
C THR A 195 -9.65 -7.04 12.43
N SER A 196 -9.98 -7.02 11.15
CA SER A 196 -11.04 -6.18 10.58
C SER A 196 -11.90 -6.99 9.62
N LYS A 197 -13.24 -6.88 9.77
CA LYS A 197 -14.22 -7.49 8.86
C LYS A 197 -14.57 -6.52 7.75
N THR A 198 -14.42 -6.94 6.49
CA THR A 198 -14.76 -6.14 5.32
C THR A 198 -16.27 -6.11 5.10
N GLN A 199 -16.89 -4.93 5.12
CA GLN A 199 -18.33 -4.75 5.00
C GLN A 199 -18.80 -4.67 3.54
N ASN A 200 -17.94 -4.27 2.60
CA ASN A 200 -18.27 -4.12 1.19
C ASN A 200 -18.53 -5.47 0.51
N ASN A 201 -19.80 -5.77 0.19
CA ASN A 201 -20.20 -7.03 -0.45
C ASN A 201 -19.64 -7.21 -1.88
N GLU A 202 -19.29 -6.11 -2.56
CA GLU A 202 -18.80 -6.16 -3.94
C GLU A 202 -17.29 -6.42 -4.01
N ARG A 203 -16.56 -6.16 -2.91
CA ARG A 203 -15.12 -6.41 -2.83
C ARG A 203 -14.75 -7.00 -1.47
N GLN A 204 -14.76 -8.32 -1.41
CA GLN A 204 -14.44 -9.09 -0.21
C GLN A 204 -12.93 -9.37 -0.15
N VAL A 205 -12.14 -8.31 0.10
CA VAL A 205 -10.70 -8.34 0.38
C VAL A 205 -10.48 -7.54 1.65
N GLY A 206 -9.64 -8.04 2.56
CA GLY A 206 -9.46 -7.45 3.87
C GLY A 206 -8.30 -6.45 3.94
N LEU A 207 -7.46 -6.60 4.98
CA LEU A 207 -6.35 -5.69 5.25
C LEU A 207 -5.19 -5.89 4.28
N ASP A 208 -4.60 -4.78 3.83
CA ASP A 208 -3.51 -4.76 2.86
C ASP A 208 -2.35 -3.88 3.31
N GLY A 209 -2.09 -2.73 2.70
CA GLY A 209 -1.01 -1.85 3.05
C GLY A 209 -1.01 -1.40 4.51
N LEU A 210 0.19 -1.19 5.07
CA LEU A 210 0.37 -0.67 6.43
C LEU A 210 1.62 0.21 6.53
N VAL A 211 1.59 1.17 7.47
CA VAL A 211 2.74 2.06 7.73
C VAL A 211 2.73 2.59 9.17
N PHE A 212 3.90 2.85 9.73
CA PHE A 212 4.06 3.51 11.02
C PHE A 212 4.42 4.98 10.85
N ASN A 213 3.86 5.83 11.70
CA ASN A 213 4.38 7.18 11.85
C ASN A 213 5.53 7.24 12.89
N LYS A 214 6.17 8.40 13.00
CA LYS A 214 7.28 8.64 13.96
C LYS A 214 6.88 8.48 15.45
N LYS A 215 5.58 8.46 15.75
CA LYS A 215 5.05 8.26 17.12
C LYS A 215 4.81 6.77 17.43
N GLY A 216 5.03 5.86 16.46
CA GLY A 216 4.75 4.43 16.59
C GLY A 216 3.26 4.08 16.45
N GLU A 217 2.45 4.99 15.92
CA GLU A 217 1.06 4.72 15.57
C GLU A 217 1.02 3.97 14.23
N LEU A 218 0.26 2.89 14.17
CA LEU A 218 0.13 2.04 12.97
C LEU A 218 -1.10 2.45 12.16
N PHE A 219 -0.90 2.72 10.88
CA PHE A 219 -1.98 2.89 9.91
C PHE A 219 -2.09 1.62 9.06
N VAL A 220 -3.31 1.17 8.80
CA VAL A 220 -3.57 -0.02 8.00
C VAL A 220 -4.81 0.17 7.11
N GLY A 221 -4.69 -0.20 5.84
CA GLY A 221 -5.76 -0.13 4.85
C GLY A 221 -6.66 -1.36 4.87
N ASN A 222 -7.99 -1.17 4.79
CA ASN A 222 -8.92 -2.20 4.38
C ASN A 222 -9.26 -1.96 2.91
N LEU A 223 -8.72 -2.79 2.04
CA LEU A 223 -8.84 -2.65 0.58
C LEU A 223 -10.29 -2.72 0.12
N GLY A 224 -11.07 -3.65 0.66
CA GLY A 224 -12.46 -3.84 0.28
C GLY A 224 -13.38 -2.68 0.71
N ASP A 225 -13.17 -2.15 1.90
CA ASP A 225 -14.01 -1.08 2.48
C ASP A 225 -13.55 0.33 2.10
N ALA A 226 -12.38 0.48 1.48
CA ALA A 226 -11.75 1.76 1.19
C ALA A 226 -11.56 2.64 2.45
N ILE A 227 -11.10 2.00 3.53
CA ILE A 227 -10.91 2.63 4.85
C ILE A 227 -9.44 2.51 5.28
N ILE A 228 -8.90 3.60 5.82
CA ILE A 228 -7.63 3.58 6.55
C ILE A 228 -7.95 3.63 8.05
N TYR A 229 -7.52 2.61 8.77
CA TYR A 229 -7.57 2.57 10.24
C TYR A 229 -6.29 3.12 10.84
N LYS A 230 -6.39 3.73 12.00
CA LYS A 230 -5.27 4.08 12.88
C LYS A 230 -5.36 3.24 14.14
N LEU A 231 -4.29 2.51 14.45
CA LEU A 231 -4.16 1.64 15.60
C LEU A 231 -3.10 2.19 16.55
N ILE A 232 -3.43 2.27 17.82
CA ILE A 232 -2.50 2.62 18.90
C ILE A 232 -2.11 1.32 19.59
N LEU A 233 -0.80 1.07 19.67
CA LEU A 233 -0.26 -0.12 20.31
C LEU A 233 0.20 0.20 21.73
N ASN A 234 -0.12 -0.69 22.69
CA ASN A 234 0.43 -0.61 24.03
C ASN A 234 1.89 -1.12 24.08
N ALA A 235 2.54 -1.01 25.25
CA ALA A 235 3.92 -1.43 25.45
C ALA A 235 4.17 -2.94 25.16
N LYS A 236 3.12 -3.77 25.19
CA LYS A 236 3.20 -5.20 24.81
C LYS A 236 3.00 -5.42 23.30
N GLY A 237 2.73 -4.35 22.53
CA GLY A 237 2.47 -4.40 21.09
C GLY A 237 1.11 -4.97 20.70
N LYS A 238 0.16 -5.01 21.62
CA LYS A 238 -1.25 -5.29 21.33
C LYS A 238 -2.00 -3.98 21.07
N VAL A 239 -3.03 -4.03 20.23
CA VAL A 239 -3.85 -2.85 19.96
C VAL A 239 -4.61 -2.44 21.23
N GLU A 240 -4.40 -1.21 21.66
CA GLU A 240 -5.06 -0.57 22.79
C GLU A 240 -6.29 0.21 22.33
N SER A 241 -6.19 0.87 21.18
CA SER A 241 -7.33 1.56 20.58
C SER A 241 -7.24 1.56 19.05
N GLU A 242 -8.39 1.60 18.42
CA GLU A 242 -8.56 1.74 16.98
C GLU A 242 -9.50 2.88 16.63
N MET A 243 -9.29 3.48 15.47
CA MET A 243 -10.21 4.44 14.89
C MET A 243 -10.16 4.42 13.37
N VAL A 244 -11.27 4.74 12.73
CA VAL A 244 -11.28 5.11 11.32
C VAL A 244 -10.52 6.43 11.18
N TYR A 245 -9.38 6.39 10.50
CA TYR A 245 -8.56 7.58 10.26
C TYR A 245 -9.06 8.36 9.05
N ALA A 246 -9.30 7.66 7.94
CA ALA A 246 -9.85 8.24 6.72
C ALA A 246 -10.71 7.23 5.96
N LYS A 247 -11.64 7.75 5.15
CA LYS A 247 -12.42 6.98 4.18
C LYS A 247 -12.08 7.53 2.78
N LEU A 248 -11.69 6.64 1.89
CA LEU A 248 -11.46 6.93 0.48
C LEU A 248 -12.75 6.70 -0.32
N PRO A 249 -12.82 7.14 -1.59
CA PRO A 249 -13.92 6.77 -2.48
C PRO A 249 -14.11 5.24 -2.52
N LYS A 250 -15.34 4.77 -2.42
CA LYS A 250 -15.69 3.35 -2.22
C LYS A 250 -15.03 2.39 -3.22
N ASN A 251 -14.75 2.86 -4.43
CA ASN A 251 -14.19 2.03 -5.50
C ASN A 251 -12.65 2.06 -5.57
N SER A 252 -11.97 2.89 -4.76
CA SER A 252 -10.52 3.11 -4.89
C SER A 252 -9.67 1.87 -4.61
N ALA A 253 -10.08 1.00 -3.66
CA ALA A 253 -9.29 -0.16 -3.21
C ALA A 253 -7.88 0.25 -2.74
N PRO A 254 -7.75 0.85 -1.54
CA PRO A 254 -6.45 1.22 -0.99
C PRO A 254 -5.56 -0.01 -0.81
N ASP A 255 -4.45 -0.03 -1.52
CA ASP A 255 -3.42 -1.05 -1.48
C ASP A 255 -2.23 -0.56 -0.66
N GLY A 256 -1.10 -0.24 -1.25
CA GLY A 256 0.07 0.26 -0.55
C GLY A 256 -0.17 1.61 0.13
N ILE A 257 0.49 1.79 1.29
CA ILE A 257 0.44 3.02 2.09
C ILE A 257 1.86 3.42 2.50
N ASN A 258 2.20 4.69 2.30
CA ASN A 258 3.45 5.28 2.77
C ASN A 258 3.19 6.59 3.50
N ILE A 259 4.21 7.13 4.17
CA ILE A 259 4.11 8.34 4.98
C ILE A 259 5.34 9.23 4.78
N ASP A 260 5.13 10.54 4.67
CA ASP A 260 6.23 11.49 4.61
C ASP A 260 6.68 11.95 6.01
N ASP A 261 7.74 12.74 6.05
CA ASP A 261 8.29 13.30 7.29
C ASP A 261 7.36 14.27 8.01
N ASN A 262 6.39 14.84 7.30
CA ASN A 262 5.37 15.72 7.85
C ASN A 262 4.16 14.99 8.43
N GLY A 263 4.09 13.65 8.22
CA GLY A 263 3.01 12.79 8.68
C GLY A 263 1.83 12.69 7.71
N ASN A 264 1.96 13.17 6.48
CA ASN A 264 0.96 12.94 5.44
C ASN A 264 1.06 11.48 4.95
N LEU A 265 -0.07 10.79 4.87
CA LEU A 265 -0.16 9.48 4.24
C LEU A 265 -0.35 9.63 2.74
N TYR A 266 0.28 8.75 1.99
CA TYR A 266 0.04 8.54 0.56
C TYR A 266 -0.50 7.13 0.38
N VAL A 267 -1.51 6.99 -0.47
CA VAL A 267 -2.26 5.72 -0.63
C VAL A 267 -2.45 5.43 -2.11
N ALA A 268 -2.06 4.23 -2.52
CA ALA A 268 -2.34 3.70 -3.84
C ALA A 268 -3.80 3.27 -3.93
N GLY A 269 -4.54 3.83 -4.87
CA GLY A 269 -5.92 3.48 -5.20
C GLY A 269 -5.96 2.47 -6.34
N PHE A 270 -5.64 1.22 -6.02
CA PHE A 270 -5.36 0.13 -6.94
C PHE A 270 -6.42 -0.09 -8.03
N ALA A 271 -7.70 -0.03 -7.68
CA ALA A 271 -8.77 -0.38 -8.61
C ALA A 271 -9.10 0.73 -9.61
N GLN A 272 -8.71 1.97 -9.35
CA GLN A 272 -9.15 3.14 -10.13
C GLN A 272 -7.97 3.99 -10.63
N ASN A 273 -6.75 3.43 -10.65
CA ASN A 273 -5.54 4.15 -11.09
C ASN A 273 -5.40 5.51 -10.40
N GLN A 274 -5.51 5.53 -9.07
CA GLN A 274 -5.56 6.74 -8.26
C GLN A 274 -4.40 6.79 -7.27
N ILE A 275 -3.97 8.01 -6.93
CA ILE A 275 -3.10 8.27 -5.78
C ILE A 275 -3.78 9.29 -4.88
N PHE A 276 -3.88 8.98 -3.60
CA PHE A 276 -4.44 9.86 -2.57
C PHE A 276 -3.36 10.35 -1.62
N LYS A 277 -3.55 11.58 -1.11
CA LYS A 277 -2.86 12.11 0.05
C LYS A 277 -3.87 12.30 1.17
N ILE A 278 -3.49 11.94 2.39
CA ILE A 278 -4.27 12.21 3.60
C ILE A 278 -3.39 13.02 4.53
N ASP A 279 -3.77 14.27 4.78
CA ASP A 279 -3.00 15.15 5.64
C ASP A 279 -3.21 14.82 7.14
N THR A 280 -2.45 15.48 8.02
CA THR A 280 -2.53 15.28 9.47
C THR A 280 -3.86 15.75 10.08
N ASN A 281 -4.65 16.55 9.35
CA ASN A 281 -6.01 16.95 9.70
C ASN A 281 -7.06 15.95 9.17
N LYS A 282 -6.61 14.86 8.52
CA LYS A 282 -7.44 13.82 7.91
C LYS A 282 -8.18 14.26 6.64
N ASN A 283 -7.77 15.34 5.98
CA ASN A 283 -8.31 15.73 4.70
C ASN A 283 -7.76 14.76 3.65
N VAL A 284 -8.68 14.17 2.88
CA VAL A 284 -8.36 13.27 1.77
C VAL A 284 -8.32 14.09 0.49
N GLU A 285 -7.21 14.03 -0.22
CA GLU A 285 -6.97 14.70 -1.48
C GLU A 285 -6.64 13.67 -2.55
N LEU A 286 -7.31 13.73 -3.71
CA LEU A 286 -6.92 12.98 -4.91
C LEU A 286 -5.78 13.76 -5.58
N LEU A 287 -4.58 13.14 -5.65
CA LEU A 287 -3.40 13.75 -6.29
C LEU A 287 -3.35 13.46 -7.79
N ALA A 288 -3.60 12.22 -8.19
CA ALA A 288 -3.55 11.77 -9.57
C ALA A 288 -4.61 10.70 -9.83
N GLU A 289 -5.12 10.68 -11.06
CA GLU A 289 -6.06 9.68 -11.56
C GLU A 289 -5.85 9.49 -13.06
N TYR A 290 -5.90 8.25 -13.52
CA TYR A 290 -5.72 7.90 -14.94
C TYR A 290 -6.82 6.95 -15.41
N PRO A 291 -7.26 7.07 -16.68
CA PRO A 291 -8.02 6.00 -17.32
C PRO A 291 -7.14 4.74 -17.46
N ASP A 292 -7.72 3.66 -18.00
CA ASP A 292 -6.97 2.48 -18.43
C ASP A 292 -5.87 2.86 -19.43
N ASN A 293 -4.66 2.41 -19.19
CA ASN A 293 -3.48 2.76 -20.00
C ASN A 293 -2.43 1.62 -19.86
N ASP A 294 -1.24 1.79 -20.46
CA ASP A 294 -0.16 0.81 -20.41
C ASP A 294 1.05 1.29 -19.59
N GLY A 295 0.95 2.39 -18.88
CA GLY A 295 2.03 2.96 -18.08
C GLY A 295 3.22 3.51 -18.86
N SER A 296 3.29 3.39 -20.19
CA SER A 296 4.47 3.68 -21.02
C SER A 296 4.98 5.12 -20.90
N GLU A 297 4.08 6.07 -20.67
CA GLU A 297 4.41 7.50 -20.47
C GLU A 297 4.43 7.90 -18.99
N GLY A 298 4.45 6.92 -18.08
CA GLY A 298 4.43 7.14 -16.65
C GLY A 298 3.02 7.31 -16.07
N GLY A 299 1.97 6.98 -16.82
CA GLY A 299 0.60 6.89 -16.31
C GLY A 299 0.49 5.84 -15.20
N LEU A 300 -0.51 6.00 -14.34
CA LEU A 300 -0.82 4.99 -13.32
C LEU A 300 -1.54 3.82 -13.99
N ASP A 301 -1.03 2.62 -13.78
CA ASP A 301 -1.58 1.39 -14.31
C ASP A 301 -1.68 0.32 -13.21
N GLN A 302 -2.78 0.37 -12.47
CA GLN A 302 -3.04 -0.44 -11.29
C GLN A 302 -1.94 -0.29 -10.22
N PRO A 303 -1.81 0.92 -9.60
CA PRO A 303 -0.78 1.20 -8.62
C PRO A 303 -0.92 0.30 -7.38
N ALA A 304 0.07 -0.57 -7.12
CA ALA A 304 0.07 -1.49 -5.98
C ALA A 304 0.69 -0.87 -4.72
N ASP A 305 1.92 -0.38 -4.81
CA ASP A 305 2.60 0.26 -3.68
C ASP A 305 3.23 1.58 -4.10
N LEU A 306 3.62 2.34 -3.10
CA LEU A 306 4.26 3.64 -3.28
C LEU A 306 5.21 3.92 -2.13
N ILE A 307 6.27 4.70 -2.43
CA ILE A 307 7.25 5.09 -1.44
C ILE A 307 7.71 6.54 -1.64
N VAL A 308 7.78 7.31 -0.53
CA VAL A 308 8.39 8.63 -0.54
C VAL A 308 9.91 8.47 -0.61
N PHE A 309 10.52 8.96 -1.69
CA PHE A 309 11.92 8.76 -1.97
C PHE A 309 12.53 9.96 -2.70
N ASN A 310 13.53 10.62 -2.11
CA ASN A 310 14.25 11.75 -2.69
C ASN A 310 13.33 12.88 -3.23
N GLY A 311 12.31 13.27 -2.45
CA GLY A 311 11.37 14.33 -2.84
C GLY A 311 10.33 13.92 -3.88
N LYS A 312 10.27 12.64 -4.21
CA LYS A 312 9.30 12.03 -5.13
C LYS A 312 8.44 11.00 -4.40
N LEU A 313 7.28 10.74 -4.93
CA LEU A 313 6.48 9.55 -4.61
C LEU A 313 6.67 8.56 -5.75
N ILE A 314 7.40 7.48 -5.51
CA ILE A 314 7.65 6.42 -6.49
C ILE A 314 6.53 5.39 -6.37
N ILE A 315 6.01 4.88 -7.49
CA ILE A 315 4.76 4.11 -7.57
C ILE A 315 5.00 2.88 -8.46
N SER A 316 4.70 1.68 -7.98
CA SER A 316 4.71 0.46 -8.78
C SER A 316 3.39 0.28 -9.53
N ASN A 317 3.46 -0.06 -10.81
CA ASN A 317 2.30 -0.37 -11.64
C ASN A 317 2.19 -1.89 -11.80
N PHE A 318 1.22 -2.49 -11.08
CA PHE A 318 1.06 -3.95 -11.00
C PHE A 318 0.47 -4.55 -12.29
N ASP A 319 -0.43 -3.84 -12.93
CA ASP A 319 -1.05 -4.12 -14.25
C ASP A 319 -1.42 -5.60 -14.49
N LEU A 320 -2.19 -6.22 -13.61
CA LEU A 320 -2.57 -7.62 -13.79
C LEU A 320 -4.06 -7.90 -13.60
N MET A 321 -4.68 -7.26 -12.61
CA MET A 321 -6.02 -7.66 -12.16
C MET A 321 -7.11 -7.09 -13.05
N VAL A 322 -7.82 -7.96 -13.77
CA VAL A 322 -9.00 -7.62 -14.55
C VAL A 322 -10.22 -8.18 -13.84
N ALA A 323 -11.02 -7.32 -13.24
CA ALA A 323 -12.22 -7.70 -12.50
C ALA A 323 -13.28 -6.60 -12.52
N LYS A 324 -14.52 -6.96 -12.17
CA LYS A 324 -15.59 -5.97 -12.03
C LYS A 324 -15.22 -4.90 -11.01
N GLY A 325 -15.33 -3.63 -11.42
CA GLY A 325 -15.03 -2.47 -10.58
C GLY A 325 -13.54 -2.08 -10.56
N MET A 326 -12.73 -2.64 -11.46
CA MET A 326 -11.37 -2.18 -11.76
C MET A 326 -11.35 -1.48 -13.13
N ILE A 327 -10.48 -0.47 -13.27
CA ILE A 327 -10.29 0.23 -14.55
C ILE A 327 -9.44 -0.61 -15.48
N ASN A 328 -8.40 -1.28 -14.95
CA ASN A 328 -7.50 -2.09 -15.77
C ASN A 328 -8.25 -3.16 -16.57
N SER A 329 -8.02 -3.22 -17.89
CA SER A 329 -8.70 -4.11 -18.82
C SER A 329 -7.84 -5.27 -19.32
N LYS A 330 -6.51 -5.18 -19.18
CA LYS A 330 -5.55 -6.20 -19.63
C LYS A 330 -4.17 -5.98 -19.05
N HIS A 331 -3.36 -7.02 -19.03
CA HIS A 331 -1.95 -6.97 -18.70
C HIS A 331 -1.12 -6.62 -19.94
N ASN A 332 -0.29 -5.60 -19.85
CA ASN A 332 0.42 -5.01 -20.96
C ASN A 332 1.93 -4.90 -20.72
N LYS A 333 2.67 -4.58 -21.76
CA LYS A 333 4.02 -4.01 -21.74
C LYS A 333 3.96 -2.54 -22.20
N PRO A 334 4.93 -1.72 -21.75
CA PRO A 334 6.04 -2.02 -20.85
C PRO A 334 5.60 -2.17 -19.39
N TYR A 335 6.36 -2.89 -18.57
CA TYR A 335 6.17 -2.91 -17.12
C TYR A 335 6.88 -1.70 -16.52
N THR A 336 6.22 -0.95 -15.65
CA THR A 336 6.69 0.38 -15.29
C THR A 336 6.64 0.69 -13.81
N VAL A 337 7.48 1.65 -13.43
CA VAL A 337 7.43 2.38 -12.18
C VAL A 337 7.25 3.84 -12.52
N SER A 338 6.22 4.47 -11.97
CA SER A 338 5.91 5.88 -12.15
C SER A 338 6.38 6.73 -10.96
N TYR A 339 6.40 8.06 -11.09
CA TYR A 339 6.58 8.94 -9.96
C TYR A 339 5.74 10.22 -10.04
N LEU A 340 5.41 10.77 -8.86
CA LEU A 340 4.96 12.14 -8.67
C LEU A 340 6.09 12.94 -8.01
N ASP A 341 6.30 14.16 -8.47
CA ASP A 341 7.15 15.12 -7.76
C ASP A 341 6.37 15.70 -6.58
N LEU A 342 6.93 15.63 -5.36
CA LEU A 342 6.29 16.15 -4.15
C LEU A 342 6.65 17.61 -3.87
N ASN A 343 7.53 18.22 -4.68
CA ASN A 343 7.99 19.60 -4.53
C ASN A 343 7.36 20.56 -5.56
N GLU A 344 6.51 20.04 -6.47
CA GLU A 344 5.80 20.85 -7.50
C GLU A 344 4.45 21.38 -7.01
#